data_8ca1dbfbe32b2518a19e970fc41cb668
#
_entry.id   8ca1dbfbe32b2518a19e970fc41cb668
#
_cell.length_a   1.000
_cell.length_b   1.000
_cell.length_c   1.000
_cell.angle_alpha   90.00
_cell.angle_beta   90.00
_cell.angle_gamma   90.00
#
_symmetry.space_group_name_H-M   'P 1'
#
loop_
_entity.id
_entity.type
_entity.pdbx_description
1 polymer ?
#
loop_
_entity_poly.entity_id
_entity_poly.type
_entity_poly.pdbx_seq_one_letter_code
_entity_poly.pdbx_strand_id
1 'polypeptide(L)'
;MYKRQILRLKAANKFKEAVRLSLGIMALPKNSKIALKMLYKTCDIIWRDCGDKSTDFSFYTKRLILSGVYSSTLSYWLNESDFAKVEDFLQRRLNNVSNFGKIKKFKNVINQSNPFNTFFKILQKFNSSKYSYKSND
;
A
#
# COMPACT_ATOMS: atom_id res chain seq x y z
N MET A 1 3.11 13.77 5.23
CA MET A 1 2.92 12.36 4.86
C MET A 1 3.98 11.44 5.46
N TYR A 2 5.25 11.62 5.17
CA TYR A 2 6.36 10.83 5.72
C TYR A 2 6.29 10.67 7.25
N LYS A 3 6.25 11.77 7.99
CA LYS A 3 6.18 11.77 9.46
C LYS A 3 5.00 10.96 10.02
N ARG A 4 3.85 11.01 9.37
CA ARG A 4 2.64 10.27 9.80
C ARG A 4 2.84 8.75 9.69
N GLN A 5 3.41 8.28 8.59
CA GLN A 5 3.70 6.86 8.41
C GLN A 5 4.74 6.37 9.42
N ILE A 6 5.83 7.12 9.62
CA ILE A 6 6.87 6.79 10.59
C ILE A 6 6.31 6.72 12.02
N LEU A 7 5.51 7.69 12.44
CA LEU A 7 4.91 7.69 13.77
C LEU A 7 4.01 6.46 14.00
N ARG A 8 3.25 6.04 12.98
CA ARG A 8 2.43 4.83 13.08
C ARG A 8 3.29 3.58 13.25
N LEU A 9 4.36 3.44 12.48
CA LEU A 9 5.27 2.30 12.58
C LEU A 9 6.03 2.29 13.90
N LYS A 10 6.48 3.46 14.39
CA LYS A 10 7.10 3.59 15.72
C LYS A 10 6.15 3.18 16.84
N ALA A 11 4.91 3.64 16.79
CA ALA A 11 3.89 3.27 17.78
C ALA A 11 3.58 1.77 17.76
N ALA A 12 3.59 1.15 16.58
CA ALA A 12 3.34 -0.29 16.41
C ALA A 12 4.57 -1.17 16.72
N ASN A 13 5.75 -0.59 16.89
CA ASN A 13 7.01 -1.37 16.95
C ASN A 13 7.04 -2.37 18.11
N LYS A 14 6.50 -2.02 19.25
CA LYS A 14 6.37 -2.91 20.42
C LYS A 14 5.38 -4.07 20.21
N PHE A 15 4.51 -3.97 19.20
CA PHE A 15 3.53 -5.00 18.81
C PHE A 15 3.84 -5.65 17.48
N LYS A 16 5.10 -5.62 17.05
CA LYS A 16 5.53 -6.04 15.70
C LYS A 16 5.09 -7.46 15.36
N GLU A 17 5.20 -8.40 16.29
CA GLU A 17 4.78 -9.79 16.09
C GLU A 17 3.24 -9.91 15.98
N ALA A 18 2.48 -9.16 16.77
CA ALA A 18 1.02 -9.13 16.63
C ALA A 18 0.59 -8.56 15.28
N VAL A 19 1.29 -7.54 14.79
CA VAL A 19 1.07 -7.00 13.43
C VAL A 19 1.40 -8.04 12.37
N ARG A 20 2.51 -8.77 12.51
CA ARG A 20 2.91 -9.86 11.61
C ARG A 20 1.82 -10.93 11.48
N LEU A 21 1.32 -11.42 12.63
CA LEU A 21 0.24 -12.42 12.68
C LEU A 21 -1.05 -11.89 12.05
N SER A 22 -1.43 -10.65 12.37
CA SER A 22 -2.62 -10.02 11.80
C SER A 22 -2.54 -9.89 10.28
N LEU A 23 -1.38 -9.51 9.75
CA LEU A 23 -1.17 -9.42 8.31
C LEU A 23 -1.18 -10.80 7.64
N GLY A 24 -0.68 -11.84 8.30
CA GLY A 24 -0.80 -13.22 7.82
C GLY A 24 -2.26 -13.64 7.66
N ILE A 25 -3.11 -13.33 8.63
CA ILE A 25 -4.55 -13.59 8.58
C ILE A 25 -5.21 -12.76 7.46
N MET A 26 -4.86 -11.49 7.33
CA MET A 26 -5.39 -10.60 6.29
C MET A 26 -4.97 -10.99 4.87
N ALA A 27 -3.82 -11.66 4.72
CA ALA A 27 -3.32 -12.15 3.44
C ALA A 27 -4.12 -13.34 2.89
N LEU A 28 -4.96 -13.98 3.70
CA LEU A 28 -5.81 -15.08 3.23
C LEU A 28 -6.83 -14.56 2.19
N PRO A 29 -7.08 -15.32 1.10
CA PRO A 29 -7.98 -14.89 0.03
C PRO A 29 -9.38 -14.50 0.51
N LYS A 30 -9.93 -15.23 1.48
CA LYS A 30 -11.24 -14.96 2.10
C LYS A 30 -11.31 -13.59 2.80
N ASN A 31 -10.18 -13.07 3.28
CA ASN A 31 -10.07 -11.82 4.02
C ASN A 31 -9.66 -10.63 3.13
N SER A 32 -9.40 -10.86 1.85
CA SER A 32 -8.84 -9.85 0.94
C SER A 32 -9.68 -8.57 0.86
N LYS A 33 -11.01 -8.68 0.85
CA LYS A 33 -11.92 -7.52 0.83
C LYS A 33 -11.77 -6.65 2.09
N ILE A 34 -11.68 -7.30 3.25
CA ILE A 34 -11.52 -6.62 4.55
C ILE A 34 -10.13 -5.97 4.60
N ALA A 35 -9.09 -6.69 4.20
CA ALA A 35 -7.72 -6.19 4.17
C ALA A 35 -7.58 -4.94 3.30
N LEU A 36 -8.16 -4.96 2.09
CA LEU A 36 -8.16 -3.81 1.19
C LEU A 36 -8.94 -2.62 1.74
N LYS A 37 -10.10 -2.87 2.34
CA LYS A 37 -10.89 -1.81 2.97
C LYS A 37 -10.12 -1.15 4.12
N MET A 38 -9.44 -1.92 4.95
CA MET A 38 -8.62 -1.41 6.06
C MET A 38 -7.42 -0.62 5.55
N LEU A 39 -6.73 -1.12 4.52
CA LEU A 39 -5.61 -0.43 3.89
C LEU A 39 -6.06 0.91 3.29
N TYR A 40 -7.15 0.91 2.54
CA TYR A 40 -7.71 2.12 1.95
C TYR A 40 -8.08 3.15 3.03
N LYS A 41 -8.76 2.72 4.09
CA LYS A 41 -9.15 3.58 5.21
C LYS A 41 -7.92 4.17 5.93
N THR A 42 -6.87 3.39 6.09
CA THR A 42 -5.59 3.87 6.65
C THR A 42 -4.99 4.98 5.77
N CYS A 43 -4.95 4.78 4.47
CA CYS A 43 -4.42 5.76 3.53
C CYS A 43 -5.29 7.01 3.47
N ASP A 44 -6.60 6.87 3.55
CA ASP A 44 -7.54 8.00 3.60
C ASP A 44 -7.30 8.88 4.82
N ILE A 45 -7.15 8.27 6.00
CA ILE A 45 -6.82 8.99 7.24
C ILE A 45 -5.50 9.75 7.11
N ILE A 46 -4.45 9.09 6.60
CA ILE A 46 -3.14 9.72 6.42
C ILE A 46 -3.23 10.93 5.49
N TRP A 47 -3.97 10.84 4.38
CA TRP A 47 -4.15 11.95 3.45
C TRP A 47 -4.96 13.11 4.04
N ARG A 48 -6.06 12.81 4.71
CA ARG A 48 -6.88 13.83 5.41
C ARG A 48 -6.08 14.56 6.47
N ASP A 49 -5.31 13.84 7.25
CA ASP A 49 -4.41 14.40 8.27
C ASP A 49 -3.30 15.28 7.65
N CYS A 50 -2.94 15.06 6.39
CA CYS A 50 -2.03 15.91 5.63
C CYS A 50 -2.72 17.12 4.98
N GLY A 51 -4.02 17.34 5.25
CA GLY A 51 -4.80 18.46 4.71
C GLY A 51 -5.31 18.26 3.30
N ASP A 52 -5.38 17.00 2.80
CA ASP A 52 -5.94 16.72 1.48
C ASP A 52 -7.45 16.97 1.46
N LYS A 53 -7.88 17.88 0.59
CA LYS A 53 -9.28 18.27 0.37
C LYS A 53 -9.78 17.84 -1.02
N SER A 54 -9.03 17.02 -1.74
CA SER A 54 -9.42 16.56 -3.07
C SER A 54 -10.68 15.72 -3.02
N THR A 55 -11.59 15.97 -3.96
CA THR A 55 -12.87 15.24 -4.14
C THR A 55 -13.01 14.65 -5.53
N ASP A 56 -12.05 14.95 -6.41
CA ASP A 56 -12.01 14.52 -7.80
C ASP A 56 -11.23 13.21 -7.99
N PHE A 57 -10.91 12.92 -9.24
CA PHE A 57 -10.10 11.75 -9.62
C PHE A 57 -8.77 11.64 -8.84
N SER A 58 -8.16 12.77 -8.47
CA SER A 58 -6.91 12.79 -7.71
C SER A 58 -7.07 12.18 -6.29
N PHE A 59 -8.27 12.26 -5.73
CA PHE A 59 -8.62 11.64 -4.44
C PHE A 59 -8.31 10.14 -4.43
N TYR A 60 -8.80 9.40 -5.44
CA TYR A 60 -8.61 7.94 -5.52
C TYR A 60 -7.17 7.57 -5.88
N THR A 61 -6.58 8.30 -6.82
CA THR A 61 -5.20 8.06 -7.27
C THR A 61 -4.19 8.24 -6.13
N LYS A 62 -4.33 9.30 -5.35
CA LYS A 62 -3.47 9.58 -4.19
C LYS A 62 -3.54 8.44 -3.17
N ARG A 63 -4.74 7.94 -2.87
CA ARG A 63 -4.94 6.86 -1.90
C ARG A 63 -4.40 5.53 -2.41
N LEU A 64 -4.58 5.25 -3.68
CA LEU A 64 -4.05 4.05 -4.33
C LEU A 64 -2.51 4.03 -4.30
N ILE A 65 -1.87 5.12 -4.68
CA ILE A 65 -0.41 5.25 -4.65
C ILE A 65 0.11 5.09 -3.22
N LEU A 66 -0.51 5.76 -2.26
CA LEU A 66 -0.12 5.64 -0.86
C LEU A 66 -0.31 4.22 -0.32
N SER A 67 -1.34 3.50 -0.77
CA SER A 67 -1.54 2.10 -0.41
C SER A 67 -0.34 1.23 -0.83
N GLY A 68 0.19 1.44 -2.01
CA GLY A 68 1.39 0.75 -2.49
C GLY A 68 2.64 1.08 -1.67
N VAL A 69 2.85 2.37 -1.39
CA VAL A 69 3.98 2.84 -0.55
C VAL A 69 3.86 2.28 0.86
N TYR A 70 2.70 2.40 1.49
CA TYR A 70 2.46 1.96 2.86
C TYR A 70 2.61 0.45 3.00
N SER A 71 2.02 -0.35 2.10
CA SER A 71 2.11 -1.81 2.13
C SER A 71 3.56 -2.29 1.96
N SER A 72 4.31 -1.71 1.02
CA SER A 72 5.71 -2.07 0.80
C SER A 72 6.59 -1.69 1.99
N THR A 73 6.35 -0.53 2.61
CA THR A 73 7.08 -0.09 3.80
C THR A 73 6.74 -0.95 5.01
N LEU A 74 5.47 -1.31 5.18
CA LEU A 74 5.02 -2.20 6.26
C LEU A 74 5.68 -3.58 6.15
N SER A 75 5.72 -4.15 4.94
CA SER A 75 6.40 -5.42 4.68
C SER A 75 7.90 -5.35 4.95
N TYR A 76 8.55 -4.26 4.54
CA TYR A 76 9.97 -4.05 4.82
C TYR A 76 10.24 -3.91 6.33
N TRP A 77 9.44 -3.08 7.02
CA TRP A 77 9.54 -2.90 8.47
C TRP A 77 9.38 -4.20 9.25
N LEU A 78 8.51 -5.11 8.84
CA LEU A 78 8.34 -6.40 9.52
C LEU A 78 9.62 -7.25 9.50
N ASN A 79 10.45 -7.12 8.48
CA ASN A 79 11.64 -7.93 8.27
C ASN A 79 12.95 -7.20 8.63
N GLU A 80 12.89 -5.89 8.89
CA GLU A 80 14.07 -5.07 9.23
C GLU A 80 14.04 -4.72 10.73
N SER A 81 15.14 -4.94 11.41
CA SER A 81 15.32 -4.59 12.81
C SER A 81 15.79 -3.14 13.01
N ASP A 82 16.54 -2.63 12.05
CA ASP A 82 17.07 -1.25 12.07
C ASP A 82 16.01 -0.27 11.54
N PHE A 83 15.46 0.52 12.43
CA PHE A 83 14.41 1.48 12.10
C PHE A 83 14.90 2.61 11.17
N ALA A 84 16.20 2.97 11.22
CA ALA A 84 16.77 3.98 10.33
C ALA A 84 16.70 3.53 8.86
N LYS A 85 16.90 2.23 8.60
CA LYS A 85 16.74 1.65 7.25
C LYS A 85 15.29 1.69 6.78
N VAL A 86 14.34 1.52 7.70
CA VAL A 86 12.90 1.64 7.37
C VAL A 86 12.55 3.07 6.99
N GLU A 87 13.08 4.05 7.72
CA GLU A 87 12.90 5.47 7.40
C GLU A 87 13.47 5.82 6.01
N ASP A 88 14.68 5.35 5.71
CA ASP A 88 15.31 5.56 4.40
C ASP A 88 14.55 4.87 3.27
N PHE A 89 14.09 3.64 3.49
CA PHE A 89 13.25 2.93 2.53
C PHE A 89 11.98 3.71 2.21
N LEU A 90 11.26 4.19 3.22
CA LEU A 90 10.05 4.99 3.03
C LEU A 90 10.34 6.29 2.26
N GLN A 91 11.43 6.97 2.61
CA GLN A 91 11.83 8.21 1.92
C GLN A 91 12.06 7.98 0.43
N ARG A 92 12.78 6.91 0.08
CA ARG A 92 13.01 6.53 -1.33
C ARG A 92 11.70 6.20 -2.05
N ARG A 93 10.77 5.47 -1.39
CA ARG A 93 9.45 5.15 -1.98
C ARG A 93 8.63 6.39 -2.25
N LEU A 94 8.61 7.33 -1.31
CA LEU A 94 7.89 8.61 -1.49
C LEU A 94 8.51 9.47 -2.59
N ASN A 95 9.84 9.52 -2.68
CA ASN A 95 10.54 10.24 -3.74
C ASN A 95 10.25 9.65 -5.12
N ASN A 96 10.24 8.32 -5.24
CA ASN A 96 9.86 7.65 -6.48
C ASN A 96 8.44 8.04 -6.91
N VAL A 97 7.49 8.06 -5.98
CA VAL A 97 6.09 8.41 -6.25
C VAL A 97 5.94 9.88 -6.66
N SER A 98 6.70 10.81 -6.06
CA SER A 98 6.66 12.23 -6.45
C SER A 98 7.05 12.44 -7.92
N ASN A 99 7.92 11.58 -8.44
CA ASN A 99 8.31 11.57 -9.85
C ASN A 99 7.24 10.91 -10.76
N PHE A 100 6.42 9.99 -10.23
CA PHE A 100 5.31 9.36 -10.95
C PHE A 100 4.12 10.30 -11.21
N GLY A 101 4.01 11.41 -10.47
CA GLY A 101 2.98 12.44 -10.71
C GLY A 101 3.00 13.05 -12.12
N LYS A 102 4.06 12.79 -12.88
CA LYS A 102 4.21 13.19 -14.30
C LYS A 102 3.72 12.13 -15.29
N ILE A 103 3.33 10.93 -14.86
CA ILE A 103 2.95 9.86 -15.78
C ILE A 103 1.46 9.96 -16.13
N LYS A 104 1.17 10.61 -17.26
CA LYS A 104 -0.15 10.64 -17.93
C LYS A 104 -0.76 9.25 -18.18
N LYS A 105 0.03 8.17 -18.16
CA LYS A 105 -0.44 6.80 -18.40
C LYS A 105 -1.37 6.26 -17.30
N PHE A 106 -1.26 6.71 -16.06
CA PHE A 106 -2.16 6.29 -15.00
C PHE A 106 -3.60 6.80 -15.18
N LYS A 107 -3.78 7.95 -15.83
CA LYS A 107 -5.11 8.47 -16.15
C LYS A 107 -5.94 7.53 -17.03
N ASN A 108 -5.31 6.87 -18.00
CA ASN A 108 -6.02 6.01 -18.95
C ASN A 108 -6.43 4.64 -18.38
N VAL A 109 -5.68 4.13 -17.40
CA VAL A 109 -5.98 2.83 -16.76
C VAL A 109 -7.15 2.94 -15.78
N ILE A 110 -7.31 4.10 -15.14
CA ILE A 110 -8.33 4.30 -14.12
C ILE A 110 -9.64 4.85 -14.72
N ASN A 111 -9.61 5.51 -15.88
CA ASN A 111 -10.80 6.06 -16.54
C ASN A 111 -11.78 5.01 -17.07
N GLN A 112 -11.38 3.73 -17.19
CA GLN A 112 -12.22 2.68 -17.77
C GLN A 112 -12.88 1.74 -16.77
N SER A 113 -12.62 1.87 -15.47
CA SER A 113 -13.19 0.97 -14.48
C SER A 113 -13.25 1.59 -13.09
N ASN A 114 -14.24 1.18 -12.30
CA ASN A 114 -14.31 1.48 -10.87
C ASN A 114 -12.91 1.28 -10.23
N PRO A 115 -12.32 2.30 -9.60
CA PRO A 115 -10.95 2.25 -9.07
C PRO A 115 -10.70 1.08 -8.12
N PHE A 116 -11.76 0.58 -7.46
CA PHE A 116 -11.72 -0.59 -6.60
C PHE A 116 -11.49 -1.89 -7.39
N ASN A 117 -12.14 -2.03 -8.55
CA ASN A 117 -11.99 -3.20 -9.42
C ASN A 117 -10.62 -3.23 -10.10
N THR A 118 -10.07 -2.07 -10.43
CA THR A 118 -8.73 -1.95 -11.03
C THR A 118 -7.65 -2.31 -10.01
N PHE A 119 -7.77 -1.82 -8.78
CA PHE A 119 -6.87 -2.18 -7.69
C PHE A 119 -6.93 -3.68 -7.38
N PHE A 120 -8.12 -4.27 -7.36
CA PHE A 120 -8.32 -5.71 -7.15
C PHE A 120 -7.72 -6.56 -8.29
N LYS A 121 -7.87 -6.14 -9.55
CA LYS A 121 -7.26 -6.80 -10.72
C LYS A 121 -5.73 -6.72 -10.67
N ILE A 122 -5.17 -5.58 -10.27
CA ILE A 122 -3.72 -5.41 -10.12
C ILE A 122 -3.20 -6.35 -9.02
N LEU A 123 -3.85 -6.42 -7.86
CA LEU A 123 -3.47 -7.33 -6.79
C LEU A 123 -3.62 -8.80 -7.16
N GLN A 124 -4.68 -9.17 -7.87
CA GLN A 124 -4.86 -10.53 -8.39
C GLN A 124 -3.74 -10.90 -9.38
N LYS A 125 -3.32 -9.97 -10.23
CA LYS A 125 -2.24 -10.20 -11.21
C LYS A 125 -0.88 -10.40 -10.52
N PHE A 126 -0.63 -9.70 -9.40
CA PHE A 126 0.56 -9.93 -8.58
C PHE A 126 0.52 -11.27 -7.83
N ASN A 127 -0.66 -11.73 -7.45
CA ASN A 127 -0.82 -13.00 -6.74
C ASN A 127 -0.80 -14.21 -7.67
N SER A 128 -1.33 -14.10 -8.90
CA SER A 128 -1.31 -15.18 -9.90
C SER A 128 0.08 -15.44 -10.47
N SER A 129 0.95 -14.44 -10.48
CA SER A 129 2.35 -14.61 -10.93
C SER A 129 3.19 -15.47 -9.98
N LYS A 130 2.75 -15.72 -8.75
CA LYS A 130 3.47 -16.57 -7.78
C LYS A 130 3.12 -18.05 -7.82
N TYR A 131 2.09 -18.47 -8.55
CA TYR A 131 1.61 -19.86 -8.56
C TYR A 131 1.76 -20.57 -9.91
N SER A 132 2.53 -20.03 -10.85
CA SER A 132 2.95 -20.79 -12.01
C SER A 132 4.17 -21.67 -11.67
N TYR A 133 3.98 -22.61 -10.75
CA TYR A 133 4.89 -23.73 -10.63
C TYR A 133 4.52 -24.73 -11.74
N LYS A 134 5.35 -24.82 -12.75
CA LYS A 134 5.27 -25.86 -13.78
C LYS A 134 5.34 -27.21 -13.09
N SER A 135 4.25 -27.95 -13.09
CA SER A 135 4.25 -29.39 -13.04
C SER A 135 4.81 -29.86 -14.38
N ASN A 136 6.06 -30.27 -14.41
CA ASN A 136 6.62 -31.08 -15.48
C ASN A 136 6.56 -32.53 -14.99
N ASP A 137 5.62 -33.28 -15.50
CA ASP A 137 5.77 -34.71 -15.77
C ASP A 137 6.33 -34.90 -17.16
#